data_b19cbe5b123d4c3f12c26d1a95f45a10
#
_entry.id   b19cbe5b123d4c3f12c26d1a95f45a10
#
_cell.length_a   1.000
_cell.length_b   1.000
_cell.length_c   1.000
_cell.angle_alpha   90.00
_cell.angle_beta   90.00
_cell.angle_gamma   90.00
#
_symmetry.space_group_name_H-M   'P 1'
#
loop_
_entity.id
_entity.type
_entity.pdbx_description
1 polymer ?
#
loop_
_entity_poly.entity_id
_entity_poly.type
_entity_poly.pdbx_seq_one_letter_code
_entity_poly.pdbx_strand_id
1 'polypeptide(L)'
;VVRVLHPSFFDTFSAVPHSESTPPLYYMLAWLWSRPFGIGEIGLRSLSALAGTASIAVIYMAAVELGMRRSVGLIGAAIVAVSPVLIWFSQDARAYSLAFLLSALSLLFFAMALRDPRRGTLVAWAVTSALALATHYFAGFVVVPEAVLLLLWSGERRRVAAALLIVAAAAALLLPIAIQQAEHAHASWIAEQPLGERLERAGAKLVGDDNGDEHGVLQAGPIPLGVPAALALAGVLMLILLGDRIERRRAAVPALVGGAGVLAPLVLGALGADYLDGRNLLPVFAPLILVVAAGFGVRRAGGGGLAAAAAFCLCALVFTIEIDRLPRLQREDLRNAAERIGAHRPGVAIVTIRYATSQPLVYYLGADVIKQGQLPPLREIDLVGSKLAADRNARRLLPRQFRRIGSEPVSYNFTLTRFRAPSPQRVGLPQLQNGLLVGGGRHASVLSWSAPVAGETGSGP
;
A
#
# COMPACT_ATOMS: atom_id res chain seq x y z
N VAL A 1 0.79 -0.09 11.11
CA VAL A 1 1.53 1.00 11.80
C VAL A 1 1.40 0.88 13.30
N VAL A 2 0.21 0.85 13.90
CA VAL A 2 0.05 0.84 15.38
C VAL A 2 0.88 -0.26 16.06
N ARG A 3 0.97 -1.46 15.46
CA ARG A 3 1.80 -2.56 15.96
C ARG A 3 3.28 -2.20 16.11
N VAL A 4 3.77 -1.28 15.27
CA VAL A 4 5.17 -0.85 15.22
C VAL A 4 5.42 0.34 16.14
N LEU A 5 4.36 1.12 16.44
CA LEU A 5 4.49 2.31 17.29
C LEU A 5 4.61 1.92 18.77
N HIS A 6 5.82 1.87 19.24
CA HIS A 6 6.17 1.68 20.65
C HIS A 6 6.21 3.02 21.41
N PRO A 7 6.21 3.00 22.75
CA PRO A 7 6.34 4.23 23.54
C PRO A 7 7.62 5.01 23.21
N SER A 8 8.74 4.31 22.99
CA SER A 8 10.03 4.90 22.63
C SER A 8 10.22 4.95 21.11
N PHE A 9 10.88 6.00 20.64
CA PHE A 9 11.30 6.15 19.24
C PHE A 9 12.27 5.03 18.80
N PHE A 10 13.22 4.67 19.66
CA PHE A 10 14.20 3.62 19.35
C PHE A 10 13.58 2.24 19.33
N ASP A 11 12.63 1.94 20.21
CA ASP A 11 11.92 0.66 20.19
C ASP A 11 11.06 0.53 18.93
N THR A 12 10.45 1.64 18.49
CA THR A 12 9.73 1.70 17.21
C THR A 12 10.68 1.41 16.06
N PHE A 13 11.88 2.01 16.04
CA PHE A 13 12.87 1.77 15.00
C PHE A 13 13.31 0.30 14.96
N SER A 14 13.63 -0.28 16.12
CA SER A 14 14.08 -1.68 16.22
C SER A 14 12.99 -2.70 15.92
N ALA A 15 11.73 -2.35 16.03
CA ALA A 15 10.60 -3.22 15.68
C ALA A 15 10.41 -3.36 14.15
N VAL A 16 10.79 -2.36 13.36
CA VAL A 16 10.54 -2.34 11.90
C VAL A 16 11.17 -3.54 11.17
N PRO A 17 12.43 -3.94 11.38
CA PRO A 17 13.03 -5.06 10.67
C PRO A 17 12.30 -6.40 10.88
N HIS A 18 11.66 -6.57 12.02
CA HIS A 18 11.02 -7.82 12.41
C HIS A 18 9.52 -7.90 12.07
N SER A 19 8.90 -6.76 11.78
CA SER A 19 7.43 -6.68 11.62
C SER A 19 6.98 -6.22 10.25
N GLU A 20 7.84 -5.55 9.48
CA GLU A 20 7.49 -4.88 8.24
C GLU A 20 8.41 -5.31 7.09
N SER A 21 7.94 -5.08 5.85
CA SER A 21 8.69 -5.33 4.61
C SER A 21 9.14 -4.04 3.92
N THR A 22 8.98 -2.90 4.59
CA THR A 22 9.34 -1.57 4.08
C THR A 22 10.31 -0.87 5.01
N PRO A 23 11.13 0.07 4.51
CA PRO A 23 12.10 0.82 5.30
C PRO A 23 11.47 1.66 6.43
N PRO A 24 12.29 2.16 7.39
CA PRO A 24 11.78 2.70 8.65
C PRO A 24 11.21 4.12 8.57
N LEU A 25 11.51 4.93 7.54
CA LEU A 25 11.21 6.37 7.54
C LEU A 25 9.74 6.68 7.80
N TYR A 26 8.82 5.96 7.13
CA TYR A 26 7.39 6.20 7.33
C TYR A 26 6.97 5.96 8.78
N TYR A 27 7.46 4.90 9.41
CA TYR A 27 7.11 4.54 10.79
C TYR A 27 7.67 5.55 11.80
N MET A 28 8.88 6.08 11.54
CA MET A 28 9.48 7.12 12.35
C MET A 28 8.69 8.44 12.26
N LEU A 29 8.27 8.80 11.04
CA LEU A 29 7.40 9.96 10.84
C LEU A 29 6.01 9.74 11.46
N ALA A 30 5.44 8.54 11.34
CA ALA A 30 4.17 8.21 11.97
C ALA A 30 4.26 8.24 13.51
N TRP A 31 5.39 7.84 14.08
CA TRP A 31 5.64 7.98 15.51
C TRP A 31 5.66 9.44 15.95
N LEU A 32 6.41 10.30 15.27
CA LEU A 32 6.44 11.74 15.52
C LEU A 32 5.04 12.37 15.32
N TRP A 33 4.36 11.99 14.25
CA TRP A 33 3.03 12.48 13.89
C TRP A 33 1.96 12.09 14.92
N SER A 34 2.08 10.90 15.48
CA SER A 34 1.14 10.42 16.50
C SER A 34 1.15 11.21 17.80
N ARG A 35 2.23 11.96 18.08
CA ARG A 35 2.33 12.77 19.32
C ARG A 35 1.31 13.92 19.37
N PRO A 36 1.19 14.78 18.33
CA PRO A 36 0.16 15.81 18.30
C PRO A 36 -1.20 15.33 17.82
N PHE A 37 -1.28 14.28 16.96
CA PHE A 37 -2.53 13.87 16.30
C PHE A 37 -3.11 12.55 16.83
N GLY A 38 -2.43 11.89 17.76
CA GLY A 38 -2.85 10.63 18.37
C GLY A 38 -2.65 9.43 17.47
N ILE A 39 -2.87 8.23 18.06
CA ILE A 39 -2.76 6.93 17.39
C ILE A 39 -4.08 6.45 16.78
N GLY A 40 -5.14 7.25 16.86
CA GLY A 40 -6.44 6.94 16.26
C GLY A 40 -6.38 6.88 14.74
N GLU A 41 -7.43 6.33 14.13
CA GLU A 41 -7.49 6.13 12.68
C GLU A 41 -7.26 7.44 11.90
N ILE A 42 -7.96 8.51 12.28
CA ILE A 42 -7.84 9.82 11.62
C ILE A 42 -6.43 10.36 11.81
N GLY A 43 -5.90 10.32 13.05
CA GLY A 43 -4.57 10.80 13.35
C GLY A 43 -3.49 10.14 12.49
N LEU A 44 -3.45 8.81 12.44
CA LEU A 44 -2.43 8.09 11.68
C LEU A 44 -2.61 8.18 10.16
N ARG A 45 -3.86 8.16 9.68
CA ARG A 45 -4.15 8.24 8.23
C ARG A 45 -3.91 9.63 7.66
N SER A 46 -4.05 10.70 8.47
CA SER A 46 -3.85 12.08 8.00
C SER A 46 -2.44 12.35 7.47
N LEU A 47 -1.39 11.68 7.97
CA LEU A 47 -0.04 11.76 7.40
C LEU A 47 -0.01 11.31 5.93
N SER A 48 -0.63 10.17 5.63
CA SER A 48 -0.72 9.65 4.26
C SER A 48 -1.63 10.52 3.39
N ALA A 49 -2.73 11.05 3.93
CA ALA A 49 -3.63 11.95 3.22
C ALA A 49 -2.93 13.27 2.82
N LEU A 50 -2.14 13.85 3.70
CA LEU A 50 -1.34 15.04 3.41
C LEU A 50 -0.30 14.75 2.31
N ALA A 51 0.40 13.61 2.40
CA ALA A 51 1.36 13.20 1.38
C ALA A 51 0.70 13.03 0.01
N GLY A 52 -0.45 12.33 -0.05
CA GLY A 52 -1.21 12.15 -1.28
C GLY A 52 -1.70 13.47 -1.87
N THR A 53 -2.22 14.36 -1.04
CA THR A 53 -2.68 15.69 -1.48
C THR A 53 -1.53 16.56 -1.99
N ALA A 54 -0.40 16.57 -1.29
CA ALA A 54 0.79 17.33 -1.72
C ALA A 54 1.33 16.86 -3.06
N SER A 55 1.21 15.57 -3.38
CA SER A 55 1.70 15.01 -4.63
C SER A 55 0.99 15.58 -5.87
N ILE A 56 -0.25 16.08 -5.74
CA ILE A 56 -0.99 16.73 -6.82
C ILE A 56 -0.22 17.96 -7.34
N ALA A 57 0.20 18.82 -6.42
CA ALA A 57 0.98 20.02 -6.76
C ALA A 57 2.37 19.66 -7.29
N VAL A 58 3.02 18.64 -6.72
CA VAL A 58 4.35 18.21 -7.13
C VAL A 58 4.35 17.67 -8.57
N ILE A 59 3.35 16.89 -8.98
CA ILE A 59 3.22 16.39 -10.36
C ILE A 59 3.02 17.56 -11.35
N TYR A 60 2.21 18.56 -10.98
CA TYR A 60 2.11 19.77 -11.80
C TYR A 60 3.48 20.45 -11.97
N MET A 61 4.20 20.66 -10.87
CA MET A 61 5.52 21.31 -10.90
C MET A 61 6.54 20.48 -11.70
N ALA A 62 6.56 19.16 -11.54
CA ALA A 62 7.44 18.27 -12.30
C ALA A 62 7.20 18.36 -13.81
N ALA A 63 5.93 18.41 -14.25
CA ALA A 63 5.59 18.62 -15.65
C ALA A 63 6.15 19.96 -16.19
N VAL A 64 5.99 21.04 -15.42
CA VAL A 64 6.49 22.38 -15.81
C VAL A 64 8.01 22.40 -15.86
N GLU A 65 8.69 21.79 -14.91
CA GLU A 65 10.16 21.72 -14.88
C GLU A 65 10.73 20.83 -16.00
N LEU A 66 10.02 19.78 -16.43
CA LEU A 66 10.33 19.02 -17.64
C LEU A 66 10.09 19.84 -18.92
N GLY A 67 9.67 21.10 -18.79
CA GLY A 67 9.40 22.01 -19.89
C GLY A 67 8.08 21.73 -20.61
N MET A 68 7.21 20.89 -20.05
CA MET A 68 5.89 20.63 -20.61
C MET A 68 4.96 21.84 -20.45
N ARG A 69 3.88 21.87 -21.22
CA ARG A 69 2.88 22.94 -21.13
C ARG A 69 2.17 22.87 -19.76
N ARG A 70 1.75 24.02 -19.25
CA ARG A 70 0.95 24.09 -18.01
C ARG A 70 -0.32 23.25 -18.08
N SER A 71 -0.95 23.13 -19.27
CA SER A 71 -2.10 22.25 -19.48
C SER A 71 -1.78 20.76 -19.22
N VAL A 72 -0.59 20.29 -19.61
CA VAL A 72 -0.11 18.94 -19.31
C VAL A 72 0.04 18.74 -17.80
N GLY A 73 0.64 19.73 -17.11
CA GLY A 73 0.75 19.73 -15.67
C GLY A 73 -0.61 19.66 -14.98
N LEU A 74 -1.60 20.45 -15.44
CA LEU A 74 -2.97 20.42 -14.91
C LEU A 74 -3.67 19.07 -15.16
N ILE A 75 -3.49 18.46 -16.34
CA ILE A 75 -4.02 17.13 -16.66
C ILE A 75 -3.37 16.09 -15.72
N GLY A 76 -2.05 16.11 -15.54
CA GLY A 76 -1.35 15.22 -14.62
C GLY A 76 -1.82 15.36 -13.18
N ALA A 77 -1.98 16.61 -12.70
CA ALA A 77 -2.52 16.91 -11.38
C ALA A 77 -3.97 16.41 -11.21
N ALA A 78 -4.81 16.59 -12.25
CA ALA A 78 -6.20 16.08 -12.24
C ALA A 78 -6.23 14.54 -12.17
N ILE A 79 -5.38 13.85 -12.95
CA ILE A 79 -5.26 12.39 -12.90
C ILE A 79 -4.89 11.93 -11.48
N VAL A 80 -3.89 12.57 -10.84
CA VAL A 80 -3.48 12.25 -9.46
C VAL A 80 -4.64 12.47 -8.49
N ALA A 81 -5.34 13.60 -8.62
CA ALA A 81 -6.42 13.99 -7.69
C ALA A 81 -7.61 13.02 -7.69
N VAL A 82 -7.90 12.37 -8.82
CA VAL A 82 -9.05 11.46 -8.96
C VAL A 82 -8.66 9.99 -9.07
N SER A 83 -7.36 9.66 -9.02
CA SER A 83 -6.88 8.28 -9.13
C SER A 83 -7.36 7.41 -7.98
N PRO A 84 -8.16 6.35 -8.23
CA PRO A 84 -8.68 5.48 -7.17
C PRO A 84 -7.55 4.86 -6.33
N VAL A 85 -6.48 4.42 -6.97
CA VAL A 85 -5.30 3.82 -6.32
C VAL A 85 -4.60 4.81 -5.39
N LEU A 86 -4.36 6.04 -5.86
CA LEU A 86 -3.68 7.05 -5.04
C LEU A 86 -4.58 7.52 -3.89
N ILE A 87 -5.89 7.64 -4.10
CA ILE A 87 -6.87 7.94 -3.05
C ILE A 87 -6.90 6.80 -2.02
N TRP A 88 -6.96 5.53 -2.47
CA TRP A 88 -6.94 4.36 -1.60
C TRP A 88 -5.74 4.35 -0.66
N PHE A 89 -4.52 4.54 -1.22
CA PHE A 89 -3.32 4.56 -0.40
C PHE A 89 -3.16 5.84 0.45
N SER A 90 -3.83 6.94 0.09
CA SER A 90 -3.90 8.15 0.93
C SER A 90 -4.75 7.94 2.19
N GLN A 91 -5.67 6.98 2.16
CA GLN A 91 -6.47 6.57 3.32
C GLN A 91 -5.81 5.46 4.15
N ASP A 92 -4.61 5.02 3.78
CA ASP A 92 -3.90 3.95 4.47
C ASP A 92 -2.76 4.51 5.33
N ALA A 93 -2.71 4.15 6.60
CA ALA A 93 -1.59 4.51 7.48
C ALA A 93 -0.36 3.63 7.15
N ARG A 94 0.16 3.74 5.92
CA ARG A 94 1.30 2.98 5.37
C ARG A 94 2.18 3.86 4.48
N ALA A 95 3.35 3.36 4.15
CA ALA A 95 4.41 4.08 3.44
C ALA A 95 4.07 4.55 2.01
N TYR A 96 3.01 4.04 1.39
CA TYR A 96 2.77 4.16 -0.05
C TYR A 96 2.58 5.60 -0.55
N SER A 97 1.70 6.39 0.07
CA SER A 97 1.48 7.79 -0.33
C SER A 97 2.72 8.66 -0.14
N LEU A 98 3.46 8.43 0.94
CA LEU A 98 4.72 9.14 1.17
C LEU A 98 5.78 8.72 0.13
N ALA A 99 5.85 7.44 -0.23
CA ALA A 99 6.75 6.94 -1.26
C ALA A 99 6.42 7.54 -2.63
N PHE A 100 5.13 7.66 -2.98
CA PHE A 100 4.69 8.32 -4.21
C PHE A 100 5.07 9.82 -4.21
N LEU A 101 4.79 10.54 -3.12
CA LEU A 101 5.17 11.95 -2.98
C LEU A 101 6.68 12.16 -3.14
N LEU A 102 7.49 11.37 -2.43
CA LEU A 102 8.95 11.51 -2.46
C LEU A 102 9.52 11.13 -3.83
N SER A 103 8.94 10.14 -4.51
CA SER A 103 9.32 9.80 -5.90
C SER A 103 8.92 10.89 -6.89
N ALA A 104 7.76 11.53 -6.70
CA ALA A 104 7.36 12.69 -7.50
C ALA A 104 8.28 13.91 -7.23
N LEU A 105 8.71 14.13 -5.98
CA LEU A 105 9.70 15.15 -5.62
C LEU A 105 11.08 14.83 -6.20
N SER A 106 11.51 13.55 -6.17
CA SER A 106 12.74 13.12 -6.84
C SER A 106 12.68 13.46 -8.33
N LEU A 107 11.59 13.12 -9.02
CA LEU A 107 11.38 13.44 -10.43
C LEU A 107 11.38 14.96 -10.70
N LEU A 108 10.78 15.76 -9.81
CA LEU A 108 10.81 17.22 -9.89
C LEU A 108 12.24 17.76 -9.81
N PHE A 109 12.99 17.37 -8.76
CA PHE A 109 14.36 17.86 -8.59
C PHE A 109 15.32 17.27 -9.63
N PHE A 110 15.06 16.06 -10.10
CA PHE A 110 15.75 15.47 -11.25
C PHE A 110 15.55 16.34 -12.51
N ALA A 111 14.31 16.76 -12.82
CA ALA A 111 14.02 17.63 -13.95
C ALA A 111 14.74 18.99 -13.81
N MET A 112 14.76 19.57 -12.61
CA MET A 112 15.52 20.79 -12.32
C MET A 112 17.02 20.58 -12.51
N ALA A 113 17.58 19.44 -12.01
CA ALA A 113 19.00 19.12 -12.13
C ALA A 113 19.43 18.84 -13.59
N LEU A 114 18.55 18.27 -14.41
CA LEU A 114 18.82 18.13 -15.86
C LEU A 114 18.94 19.46 -16.59
N ARG A 115 18.16 20.47 -16.16
CA ARG A 115 18.21 21.82 -16.75
C ARG A 115 19.39 22.63 -16.22
N ASP A 116 19.66 22.53 -14.95
CA ASP A 116 20.67 23.31 -14.24
C ASP A 116 21.27 22.49 -13.08
N PRO A 117 22.38 21.79 -13.32
CA PRO A 117 23.00 20.90 -12.36
C PRO A 117 23.78 21.65 -11.27
N ARG A 118 23.13 22.61 -10.59
CA ARG A 118 23.70 23.32 -9.43
C ARG A 118 23.77 22.39 -8.23
N ARG A 119 24.63 22.74 -7.28
CA ARG A 119 24.73 21.97 -6.01
C ARG A 119 23.38 21.83 -5.31
N GLY A 120 22.59 22.92 -5.24
CA GLY A 120 21.30 22.92 -4.57
C GLY A 120 20.28 21.94 -5.19
N THR A 121 20.15 21.95 -6.53
CA THR A 121 19.23 21.05 -7.26
C THR A 121 19.66 19.58 -7.14
N LEU A 122 20.96 19.31 -7.26
CA LEU A 122 21.51 17.96 -7.13
C LEU A 122 21.39 17.42 -5.69
N VAL A 123 21.63 18.27 -4.68
CA VAL A 123 21.43 17.89 -3.26
C VAL A 123 19.95 17.65 -2.98
N ALA A 124 19.06 18.51 -3.48
CA ALA A 124 17.61 18.32 -3.31
C ALA A 124 17.14 17.00 -3.94
N TRP A 125 17.62 16.68 -5.16
CA TRP A 125 17.37 15.40 -5.80
C TRP A 125 17.94 14.24 -4.98
N ALA A 126 19.17 14.30 -4.53
CA ALA A 126 19.81 13.23 -3.77
C ALA A 126 19.12 12.98 -2.43
N VAL A 127 18.75 14.06 -1.72
CA VAL A 127 18.03 13.96 -0.43
C VAL A 127 16.64 13.37 -0.62
N THR A 128 15.87 13.86 -1.59
CA THR A 128 14.52 13.32 -1.84
C THR A 128 14.57 11.87 -2.31
N SER A 129 15.55 11.50 -3.14
CA SER A 129 15.81 10.11 -3.56
C SER A 129 16.18 9.22 -2.38
N ALA A 130 17.05 9.68 -1.48
CA ALA A 130 17.44 8.96 -0.27
C ALA A 130 16.22 8.78 0.68
N LEU A 131 15.39 9.81 0.86
CA LEU A 131 14.16 9.72 1.64
C LEU A 131 13.12 8.80 0.98
N ALA A 132 13.02 8.80 -0.35
CA ALA A 132 12.15 7.88 -1.09
C ALA A 132 12.56 6.42 -0.86
N LEU A 133 13.86 6.12 -0.96
CA LEU A 133 14.43 4.80 -0.65
C LEU A 133 14.20 4.41 0.82
N ALA A 134 14.39 5.35 1.75
CA ALA A 134 14.16 5.14 3.18
C ALA A 134 12.67 4.96 3.53
N THR A 135 11.76 5.30 2.62
CA THR A 135 10.31 5.07 2.75
C THR A 135 9.89 3.76 2.11
N HIS A 136 10.42 3.45 0.91
CA HIS A 136 10.06 2.25 0.17
C HIS A 136 11.20 1.83 -0.77
N TYR A 137 11.70 0.60 -0.65
CA TYR A 137 12.82 0.11 -1.47
C TYR A 137 12.57 0.25 -2.98
N PHE A 138 11.33 0.05 -3.41
CA PHE A 138 10.95 0.11 -4.83
C PHE A 138 10.88 1.54 -5.40
N ALA A 139 11.13 2.58 -4.59
CA ALA A 139 11.48 3.90 -5.10
C ALA A 139 12.77 3.85 -5.95
N GLY A 140 13.60 2.83 -5.76
CA GLY A 140 14.74 2.53 -6.61
C GLY A 140 14.39 2.38 -8.09
N PHE A 141 13.17 1.94 -8.42
CA PHE A 141 12.69 1.84 -9.81
C PHE A 141 12.56 3.20 -10.51
N VAL A 142 12.50 4.29 -9.75
CA VAL A 142 12.54 5.67 -10.28
C VAL A 142 13.93 6.27 -10.10
N VAL A 143 14.50 6.15 -8.91
CA VAL A 143 15.79 6.78 -8.54
C VAL A 143 16.95 6.27 -9.40
N VAL A 144 17.00 4.95 -9.69
CA VAL A 144 18.10 4.38 -10.48
C VAL A 144 18.08 4.89 -11.93
N PRO A 145 16.96 4.87 -12.67
CA PRO A 145 16.91 5.48 -14.00
C PRO A 145 17.24 7.00 -14.00
N GLU A 146 16.75 7.75 -13.01
CA GLU A 146 17.10 9.16 -12.85
C GLU A 146 18.60 9.37 -12.69
N ALA A 147 19.23 8.58 -11.83
CA ALA A 147 20.67 8.61 -11.60
C ALA A 147 21.47 8.33 -12.87
N VAL A 148 21.07 7.30 -13.62
CA VAL A 148 21.69 6.95 -14.91
C VAL A 148 21.57 8.09 -15.90
N LEU A 149 20.37 8.67 -16.05
CA LEU A 149 20.15 9.78 -16.97
C LEU A 149 20.93 11.05 -16.57
N LEU A 150 21.03 11.34 -15.27
CA LEU A 150 21.90 12.45 -14.80
C LEU A 150 23.36 12.22 -15.14
N LEU A 151 23.89 11.00 -14.96
CA LEU A 151 25.28 10.67 -15.32
C LEU A 151 25.53 10.77 -16.82
N LEU A 152 24.56 10.36 -17.64
CA LEU A 152 24.71 10.34 -19.09
C LEU A 152 24.52 11.73 -19.73
N TRP A 153 23.57 12.53 -19.21
CA TRP A 153 23.14 13.77 -19.87
C TRP A 153 23.63 15.05 -19.20
N SER A 154 24.08 14.99 -17.92
CA SER A 154 24.64 16.16 -17.26
C SER A 154 26.07 16.44 -17.70
N GLY A 155 26.38 17.70 -18.00
CA GLY A 155 27.76 18.15 -18.21
C GLY A 155 28.63 18.16 -16.93
N GLU A 156 28.00 18.09 -15.74
CA GLU A 156 28.64 18.23 -14.42
C GLU A 156 28.83 16.89 -13.70
N ARG A 157 29.39 15.90 -14.37
CA ARG A 157 29.54 14.52 -13.89
C ARG A 157 30.13 14.40 -12.47
N ARG A 158 31.10 15.25 -12.10
CA ARG A 158 31.70 15.25 -10.75
C ARG A 158 30.68 15.63 -9.67
N ARG A 159 29.83 16.63 -9.94
CA ARG A 159 28.78 17.05 -9.01
C ARG A 159 27.68 16.01 -8.90
N VAL A 160 27.31 15.40 -10.02
CA VAL A 160 26.37 14.27 -10.05
C VAL A 160 26.92 13.10 -9.25
N ALA A 161 28.21 12.72 -9.45
CA ALA A 161 28.84 11.67 -8.67
C ALA A 161 28.82 11.96 -7.15
N ALA A 162 29.08 13.21 -6.76
CA ALA A 162 28.98 13.61 -5.35
C ALA A 162 27.55 13.49 -4.79
N ALA A 163 26.52 13.84 -5.59
CA ALA A 163 25.12 13.66 -5.21
C ALA A 163 24.74 12.17 -5.09
N LEU A 164 25.26 11.33 -6.00
CA LEU A 164 25.06 9.88 -5.95
C LEU A 164 25.67 9.23 -4.70
N LEU A 165 26.74 9.78 -4.13
CA LEU A 165 27.30 9.29 -2.87
C LEU A 165 26.28 9.42 -1.73
N ILE A 166 25.44 10.46 -1.71
CA ILE A 166 24.37 10.62 -0.71
C ILE A 166 23.35 9.49 -0.87
N VAL A 167 22.91 9.21 -2.10
CA VAL A 167 21.94 8.15 -2.40
C VAL A 167 22.54 6.79 -2.07
N ALA A 168 23.78 6.55 -2.47
CA ALA A 168 24.50 5.29 -2.19
C ALA A 168 24.71 5.07 -0.70
N ALA A 169 25.07 6.10 0.05
CA ALA A 169 25.20 6.03 1.50
C ALA A 169 23.86 5.68 2.17
N ALA A 170 22.74 6.31 1.73
CA ALA A 170 21.42 5.96 2.23
C ALA A 170 21.05 4.51 1.91
N ALA A 171 21.30 4.05 0.69
CA ALA A 171 21.06 2.66 0.30
C ALA A 171 21.91 1.67 1.13
N ALA A 172 23.19 1.99 1.37
CA ALA A 172 24.08 1.17 2.20
C ALA A 172 23.61 1.09 3.66
N LEU A 173 23.12 2.20 4.24
CA LEU A 173 22.56 2.22 5.58
C LEU A 173 21.26 1.41 5.71
N LEU A 174 20.49 1.30 4.63
CA LEU A 174 19.25 0.53 4.60
C LEU A 174 19.49 -0.97 4.34
N LEU A 175 20.65 -1.34 3.79
CA LEU A 175 20.95 -2.72 3.41
C LEU A 175 20.84 -3.74 4.55
N PRO A 176 21.38 -3.49 5.77
CA PRO A 176 21.19 -4.43 6.88
C PRO A 176 19.73 -4.67 7.24
N ILE A 177 18.91 -3.62 7.22
CA ILE A 177 17.47 -3.72 7.49
C ILE A 177 16.78 -4.54 6.39
N ALA A 178 17.12 -4.28 5.12
CA ALA A 178 16.57 -5.01 3.99
C ALA A 178 16.90 -6.50 4.04
N ILE A 179 18.14 -6.87 4.43
CA ILE A 179 18.55 -8.26 4.61
C ILE A 179 17.73 -8.94 5.71
N GLN A 180 17.61 -8.31 6.89
CA GLN A 180 16.82 -8.85 7.99
C GLN A 180 15.34 -9.04 7.60
N GLN A 181 14.77 -8.08 6.86
CA GLN A 181 13.38 -8.19 6.38
C GLN A 181 13.21 -9.30 5.35
N ALA A 182 14.20 -9.53 4.49
CA ALA A 182 14.19 -10.62 3.51
C ALA A 182 14.24 -12.00 4.19
N GLU A 183 15.02 -12.17 5.26
CA GLU A 183 15.10 -13.40 6.06
C GLU A 183 13.73 -13.77 6.68
N HIS A 184 12.92 -12.80 7.02
CA HIS A 184 11.56 -13.02 7.56
C HIS A 184 10.52 -13.36 6.48
N ALA A 185 10.89 -13.36 5.20
CA ALA A 185 10.07 -13.77 4.03
C ALA A 185 8.67 -13.11 3.96
N HIS A 186 8.49 -11.89 4.48
CA HIS A 186 7.20 -11.20 4.47
C HIS A 186 6.62 -10.91 3.09
N ALA A 187 7.43 -10.99 2.03
CA ALA A 187 7.04 -10.77 0.64
C ALA A 187 7.02 -12.06 -0.22
N SER A 188 7.30 -13.25 0.36
CA SER A 188 7.37 -14.52 -0.38
C SER A 188 6.08 -14.91 -1.11
N TRP A 189 4.92 -14.49 -0.57
CA TRP A 189 3.61 -14.72 -1.16
C TRP A 189 3.46 -14.13 -2.58
N ILE A 190 4.27 -13.11 -2.96
CA ILE A 190 4.25 -12.52 -4.30
C ILE A 190 4.70 -13.56 -5.33
N ALA A 191 5.80 -14.25 -5.06
CA ALA A 191 6.36 -15.26 -5.96
C ALA A 191 5.48 -16.52 -6.07
N GLU A 192 4.61 -16.77 -5.10
CA GLU A 192 3.67 -17.91 -5.11
C GLU A 192 2.52 -17.72 -6.12
N GLN A 193 2.27 -16.49 -6.59
CA GLN A 193 1.21 -16.18 -7.54
C GLN A 193 1.70 -16.32 -8.98
N PRO A 194 0.85 -16.82 -9.91
CA PRO A 194 1.20 -16.92 -11.33
C PRO A 194 1.58 -15.55 -11.92
N LEU A 195 2.63 -15.50 -12.73
CA LEU A 195 3.12 -14.26 -13.36
C LEU A 195 2.02 -13.53 -14.15
N GLY A 196 1.18 -14.29 -14.88
CA GLY A 196 0.07 -13.73 -15.66
C GLY A 196 -0.92 -12.95 -14.80
N GLU A 197 -1.32 -13.50 -13.64
CA GLU A 197 -2.22 -12.83 -12.71
C GLU A 197 -1.60 -11.55 -12.12
N ARG A 198 -0.31 -11.59 -11.80
CA ARG A 198 0.42 -10.43 -11.28
C ARG A 198 0.55 -9.31 -12.29
N LEU A 199 0.80 -9.65 -13.57
CA LEU A 199 0.82 -8.68 -14.68
C LEU A 199 -0.56 -8.04 -14.88
N GLU A 200 -1.62 -8.86 -14.86
CA GLU A 200 -2.99 -8.39 -14.97
C GLU A 200 -3.34 -7.44 -13.83
N ARG A 201 -3.07 -7.82 -12.58
CA ARG A 201 -3.29 -6.98 -11.39
C ARG A 201 -2.46 -5.71 -11.40
N ALA A 202 -1.18 -5.78 -11.79
CA ALA A 202 -0.34 -4.60 -11.91
C ALA A 202 -0.84 -3.64 -12.98
N GLY A 203 -1.29 -4.17 -14.13
CA GLY A 203 -1.92 -3.39 -15.19
C GLY A 203 -3.23 -2.74 -14.75
N ALA A 204 -4.08 -3.49 -14.05
CA ALA A 204 -5.33 -2.99 -13.49
C ALA A 204 -5.11 -1.82 -12.52
N LYS A 205 -4.13 -1.93 -11.62
CA LYS A 205 -3.76 -0.84 -10.70
C LYS A 205 -3.29 0.41 -11.42
N LEU A 206 -2.56 0.27 -12.53
CA LEU A 206 -2.13 1.43 -13.33
C LEU A 206 -3.32 2.25 -13.89
N VAL A 207 -4.47 1.62 -14.13
CA VAL A 207 -5.66 2.28 -14.70
C VAL A 207 -6.75 2.58 -13.68
N GLY A 208 -6.56 2.20 -12.42
CA GLY A 208 -7.44 2.63 -11.32
C GLY A 208 -8.12 1.56 -10.50
N ASP A 209 -7.83 0.27 -10.70
CA ASP A 209 -8.35 -0.78 -9.83
C ASP A 209 -7.39 -1.09 -8.68
N ASP A 210 -7.86 -1.00 -7.45
CA ASP A 210 -7.07 -1.39 -6.26
C ASP A 210 -7.56 -2.66 -5.57
N ASN A 211 -8.69 -3.21 -5.95
CA ASN A 211 -9.34 -4.30 -5.22
C ASN A 211 -8.94 -5.71 -5.68
N GLY A 212 -7.93 -5.84 -6.52
CA GLY A 212 -7.51 -7.12 -7.09
C GLY A 212 -6.86 -8.10 -6.12
N ASP A 213 -6.69 -7.76 -4.84
CA ASP A 213 -5.88 -8.62 -3.95
C ASP A 213 -6.60 -9.88 -3.45
N GLU A 214 -7.94 -9.93 -3.41
CA GLU A 214 -8.62 -11.12 -2.86
C GLU A 214 -9.91 -11.56 -3.58
N HIS A 215 -10.54 -10.76 -4.44
CA HIS A 215 -11.94 -11.01 -4.82
C HIS A 215 -12.27 -10.98 -6.31
N GLY A 216 -11.30 -10.85 -7.22
CA GLY A 216 -11.55 -10.89 -8.66
C GLY A 216 -12.49 -9.78 -9.18
N VAL A 217 -12.47 -8.60 -8.57
CA VAL A 217 -13.40 -7.50 -8.82
C VAL A 217 -13.13 -6.74 -10.12
N LEU A 218 -12.14 -7.13 -10.90
CA LEU A 218 -11.85 -6.59 -12.25
C LEU A 218 -13.08 -6.51 -13.20
N GLN A 219 -14.22 -7.13 -12.83
CA GLN A 219 -15.39 -7.20 -13.70
C GLN A 219 -16.68 -6.60 -13.12
N ALA A 220 -16.66 -6.00 -11.94
CA ALA A 220 -17.90 -5.67 -11.23
C ALA A 220 -18.29 -4.18 -11.23
N GLY A 221 -17.55 -3.30 -11.88
CA GLY A 221 -17.89 -1.88 -12.04
C GLY A 221 -18.76 -1.61 -13.28
N PRO A 222 -19.44 -0.46 -13.37
CA PRO A 222 -20.25 -0.07 -14.53
C PRO A 222 -19.39 0.21 -15.75
N ILE A 223 -18.09 0.47 -15.56
CA ILE A 223 -17.13 0.74 -16.62
C ILE A 223 -16.12 -0.40 -16.66
N PRO A 224 -16.01 -1.15 -17.79
CA PRO A 224 -14.95 -2.14 -17.94
C PRO A 224 -13.56 -1.50 -17.83
N LEU A 225 -12.62 -2.11 -17.12
CA LEU A 225 -11.23 -1.62 -16.97
C LEU A 225 -10.52 -1.37 -18.31
N GLY A 226 -10.93 -2.08 -19.35
CA GLY A 226 -10.45 -1.84 -20.70
C GLY A 226 -10.69 -0.40 -21.20
N VAL A 227 -11.70 0.31 -20.68
CA VAL A 227 -12.00 1.69 -21.10
C VAL A 227 -10.91 2.67 -20.64
N PRO A 228 -10.57 2.81 -19.34
CA PRO A 228 -9.48 3.70 -18.93
C PRO A 228 -8.13 3.22 -19.47
N ALA A 229 -7.90 1.91 -19.63
CA ALA A 229 -6.69 1.40 -20.27
C ALA A 229 -6.59 1.86 -21.74
N ALA A 230 -7.68 1.75 -22.51
CA ALA A 230 -7.73 2.22 -23.89
C ALA A 230 -7.54 3.75 -23.98
N LEU A 231 -8.11 4.53 -23.06
CA LEU A 231 -7.90 5.98 -22.99
C LEU A 231 -6.44 6.32 -22.67
N ALA A 232 -5.81 5.64 -21.71
CA ALA A 232 -4.39 5.83 -21.40
C ALA A 232 -3.51 5.51 -22.62
N LEU A 233 -3.79 4.38 -23.28
CA LEU A 233 -3.12 4.00 -24.53
C LEU A 233 -3.35 5.03 -25.64
N ALA A 234 -4.58 5.52 -25.79
CA ALA A 234 -4.89 6.59 -26.75
C ALA A 234 -4.06 7.85 -26.46
N GLY A 235 -3.89 8.23 -25.18
CA GLY A 235 -2.98 9.31 -24.79
C GLY A 235 -1.56 9.06 -25.29
N VAL A 236 -1.00 7.88 -25.03
CA VAL A 236 0.35 7.51 -25.53
C VAL A 236 0.42 7.55 -27.05
N LEU A 237 -0.59 7.01 -27.74
CA LEU A 237 -0.66 7.05 -29.21
C LEU A 237 -0.79 8.49 -29.76
N MET A 238 -1.59 9.35 -29.11
CA MET A 238 -1.64 10.77 -29.47
C MET A 238 -0.26 11.44 -29.36
N LEU A 239 0.51 11.13 -28.31
CA LEU A 239 1.87 11.65 -28.17
C LEU A 239 2.78 11.18 -29.32
N ILE A 240 2.72 9.91 -29.67
CA ILE A 240 3.56 9.30 -30.70
C ILE A 240 3.18 9.81 -32.10
N LEU A 241 1.88 9.86 -32.43
CA LEU A 241 1.38 10.12 -33.78
C LEU A 241 1.21 11.62 -34.05
N LEU A 242 0.70 12.38 -33.07
CA LEU A 242 0.33 13.78 -33.23
C LEU A 242 1.33 14.75 -32.57
N GLY A 243 2.11 14.27 -31.58
CA GLY A 243 3.08 15.10 -30.86
C GLY A 243 4.16 15.65 -31.77
N ASP A 244 4.52 16.92 -31.59
CA ASP A 244 5.68 17.51 -32.26
C ASP A 244 7.02 17.00 -31.67
N ARG A 245 8.13 17.34 -32.30
CA ARG A 245 9.46 16.91 -31.83
C ARG A 245 9.75 17.37 -30.39
N ILE A 246 9.28 18.54 -30.00
CA ILE A 246 9.54 19.13 -28.69
C ILE A 246 8.69 18.40 -27.64
N GLU A 247 7.41 18.19 -27.91
CA GLU A 247 6.49 17.48 -27.05
C GLU A 247 6.98 16.05 -26.78
N ARG A 248 7.35 15.31 -27.84
CA ARG A 248 7.92 13.96 -27.72
C ARG A 248 9.24 13.94 -26.94
N ARG A 249 10.16 14.89 -27.22
CA ARG A 249 11.44 14.96 -26.51
C ARG A 249 11.26 15.23 -25.02
N ARG A 250 10.33 16.10 -24.64
CA ARG A 250 10.03 16.40 -23.23
C ARG A 250 9.38 15.22 -22.51
N ALA A 251 8.48 14.52 -23.18
CA ALA A 251 7.84 13.33 -22.66
C ALA A 251 8.77 12.09 -22.65
N ALA A 252 9.84 12.08 -23.45
CA ALA A 252 10.81 10.98 -23.46
C ALA A 252 11.52 10.82 -22.12
N VAL A 253 11.73 11.89 -21.36
CA VAL A 253 12.38 11.85 -20.05
C VAL A 253 11.55 10.99 -19.06
N PRO A 254 10.30 11.35 -18.75
CA PRO A 254 9.49 10.51 -17.86
C PRO A 254 9.12 9.16 -18.50
N ALA A 255 9.08 9.03 -19.84
CA ALA A 255 8.87 7.74 -20.50
C ALA A 255 10.04 6.77 -20.26
N LEU A 256 11.28 7.26 -20.30
CA LEU A 256 12.47 6.46 -20.01
C LEU A 256 12.51 6.04 -18.54
N VAL A 257 12.24 6.97 -17.61
CA VAL A 257 12.21 6.67 -16.16
C VAL A 257 11.08 5.68 -15.85
N GLY A 258 9.86 5.96 -16.33
CA GLY A 258 8.70 5.11 -16.10
C GLY A 258 8.84 3.75 -16.78
N GLY A 259 9.30 3.71 -18.03
CA GLY A 259 9.53 2.47 -18.77
C GLY A 259 10.58 1.58 -18.10
N ALA A 260 11.72 2.14 -17.72
CA ALA A 260 12.74 1.41 -16.96
C ALA A 260 12.20 0.93 -15.61
N GLY A 261 11.39 1.75 -14.93
CA GLY A 261 10.77 1.39 -13.66
C GLY A 261 9.77 0.24 -13.76
N VAL A 262 9.01 0.14 -14.86
CA VAL A 262 8.11 -1.00 -15.12
C VAL A 262 8.90 -2.26 -15.49
N LEU A 263 9.99 -2.10 -16.25
CA LEU A 263 10.83 -3.24 -16.65
C LEU A 263 11.66 -3.80 -15.50
N ALA A 264 12.05 -2.98 -14.52
CA ALA A 264 12.93 -3.38 -13.42
C ALA A 264 12.41 -4.60 -12.64
N PRO A 265 11.15 -4.67 -12.14
CA PRO A 265 10.66 -5.84 -11.42
C PRO A 265 10.56 -7.09 -12.31
N LEU A 266 10.36 -6.94 -13.63
CA LEU A 266 10.37 -8.07 -14.56
C LEU A 266 11.78 -8.65 -14.72
N VAL A 267 12.78 -7.77 -14.85
CA VAL A 267 14.20 -8.19 -14.91
C VAL A 267 14.62 -8.84 -13.60
N LEU A 268 14.26 -8.24 -12.45
CA LEU A 268 14.55 -8.83 -11.13
C LEU A 268 13.88 -10.19 -10.96
N GLY A 269 12.63 -10.34 -11.39
CA GLY A 269 11.92 -11.62 -11.37
C GLY A 269 12.62 -12.68 -12.22
N ALA A 270 13.10 -12.33 -13.41
CA ALA A 270 13.89 -13.23 -14.26
C ALA A 270 15.24 -13.64 -13.62
N LEU A 271 15.78 -12.80 -12.73
CA LEU A 271 17.00 -13.07 -11.94
C LEU A 271 16.71 -13.78 -10.60
N GLY A 272 15.46 -14.19 -10.34
CA GLY A 272 15.07 -14.91 -9.13
C GLY A 272 14.65 -14.03 -7.95
N ALA A 273 14.62 -12.70 -8.11
CA ALA A 273 14.16 -11.76 -7.11
C ALA A 273 12.79 -11.18 -7.49
N ASP A 274 11.73 -11.90 -7.19
CA ASP A 274 10.38 -11.61 -7.68
C ASP A 274 9.59 -10.70 -6.73
N TYR A 275 9.43 -9.43 -7.14
CA TYR A 275 8.74 -8.37 -6.41
C TYR A 275 7.65 -7.69 -7.25
N LEU A 276 7.20 -8.31 -8.35
CA LEU A 276 6.17 -7.74 -9.21
C LEU A 276 4.79 -7.76 -8.52
N ASP A 277 4.43 -6.64 -7.95
CA ASP A 277 3.11 -6.36 -7.38
C ASP A 277 2.74 -4.91 -7.68
N GLY A 278 1.46 -4.64 -7.94
CA GLY A 278 1.01 -3.30 -8.35
C GLY A 278 1.33 -2.19 -7.34
N ARG A 279 1.29 -2.49 -6.02
CA ARG A 279 1.67 -1.51 -4.98
C ARG A 279 3.16 -1.18 -4.98
N ASN A 280 4.00 -2.10 -5.42
CA ASN A 280 5.45 -1.89 -5.54
C ASN A 280 5.79 -0.97 -6.73
N LEU A 281 4.87 -0.81 -7.67
CA LEU A 281 4.98 0.11 -8.81
C LEU A 281 4.49 1.53 -8.52
N LEU A 282 3.91 1.81 -7.35
CA LEU A 282 3.39 3.15 -7.02
C LEU A 282 4.41 4.28 -7.23
N PRO A 283 5.71 4.15 -6.88
CA PRO A 283 6.70 5.16 -7.21
C PRO A 283 6.77 5.49 -8.72
N VAL A 284 6.58 4.46 -9.56
CA VAL A 284 6.67 4.58 -11.03
C VAL A 284 5.45 5.28 -11.64
N PHE A 285 4.34 5.38 -10.89
CA PHE A 285 3.14 6.08 -11.40
C PHE A 285 3.41 7.56 -11.69
N ALA A 286 4.29 8.22 -10.94
CA ALA A 286 4.61 9.63 -11.15
C ALA A 286 5.09 9.93 -12.60
N PRO A 287 6.15 9.29 -13.12
CA PRO A 287 6.56 9.46 -14.49
C PRO A 287 5.54 8.96 -15.52
N LEU A 288 4.82 7.84 -15.25
CA LEU A 288 3.82 7.30 -16.19
C LEU A 288 2.61 8.23 -16.36
N ILE A 289 2.12 8.84 -15.28
CA ILE A 289 1.04 9.85 -15.31
C ILE A 289 1.46 11.02 -16.21
N LEU A 290 2.71 11.47 -16.11
CA LEU A 290 3.20 12.56 -16.95
C LEU A 290 3.27 12.18 -18.42
N VAL A 291 3.57 10.94 -18.78
CA VAL A 291 3.54 10.46 -20.18
C VAL A 291 2.12 10.48 -20.73
N VAL A 292 1.16 9.94 -19.98
CA VAL A 292 -0.26 9.92 -20.39
C VAL A 292 -0.81 11.36 -20.49
N ALA A 293 -0.52 12.20 -19.50
CA ALA A 293 -0.91 13.60 -19.50
C ALA A 293 -0.29 14.39 -20.67
N ALA A 294 0.98 14.11 -21.01
CA ALA A 294 1.63 14.70 -22.16
C ALA A 294 0.91 14.33 -23.47
N GLY A 295 0.44 13.09 -23.58
CA GLY A 295 -0.33 12.64 -24.72
C GLY A 295 -1.66 13.35 -24.88
N PHE A 296 -2.44 13.43 -23.80
CA PHE A 296 -3.69 14.18 -23.80
C PHE A 296 -3.50 15.68 -24.07
N GLY A 297 -2.35 16.24 -23.63
CA GLY A 297 -2.01 17.65 -23.80
C GLY A 297 -1.35 18.01 -25.13
N VAL A 298 -1.22 17.09 -26.10
CA VAL A 298 -0.66 17.35 -27.43
C VAL A 298 -1.43 18.45 -28.15
N ARG A 299 -0.73 19.46 -28.68
CA ARG A 299 -1.38 20.61 -29.35
C ARG A 299 -2.29 20.19 -30.50
N ARG A 300 -1.82 19.26 -31.35
CA ARG A 300 -2.56 18.79 -32.54
C ARG A 300 -3.79 17.99 -32.19
N ALA A 301 -3.86 17.40 -30.97
CA ALA A 301 -5.07 16.72 -30.49
C ALA A 301 -6.18 17.70 -30.10
N GLY A 302 -5.85 18.97 -29.77
CA GLY A 302 -6.83 20.03 -29.50
C GLY A 302 -7.88 19.63 -28.46
N GLY A 303 -9.15 19.88 -28.79
CA GLY A 303 -10.29 19.50 -27.94
C GLY A 303 -10.44 18.00 -27.75
N GLY A 304 -10.02 17.17 -28.71
CA GLY A 304 -10.08 15.70 -28.61
C GLY A 304 -9.15 15.14 -27.51
N GLY A 305 -7.95 15.70 -27.35
CA GLY A 305 -7.05 15.34 -26.28
C GLY A 305 -7.60 15.72 -24.91
N LEU A 306 -8.19 16.91 -24.79
CA LEU A 306 -8.83 17.35 -23.55
C LEU A 306 -10.07 16.49 -23.20
N ALA A 307 -10.88 16.15 -24.20
CA ALA A 307 -12.02 15.25 -24.02
C ALA A 307 -11.59 13.85 -23.55
N ALA A 308 -10.52 13.31 -24.12
CA ALA A 308 -9.94 12.03 -23.68
C ALA A 308 -9.42 12.10 -22.23
N ALA A 309 -8.75 13.20 -21.84
CA ALA A 309 -8.32 13.44 -20.47
C ALA A 309 -9.51 13.52 -19.51
N ALA A 310 -10.55 14.27 -19.89
CA ALA A 310 -11.77 14.37 -19.08
C ALA A 310 -12.49 13.03 -18.96
N ALA A 311 -12.57 12.25 -20.03
CA ALA A 311 -13.16 10.90 -20.00
C ALA A 311 -12.35 9.95 -19.08
N PHE A 312 -11.02 10.00 -19.15
CA PHE A 312 -10.14 9.22 -18.26
C PHE A 312 -10.37 9.59 -16.79
N CYS A 313 -10.37 10.89 -16.46
CA CYS A 313 -10.63 11.38 -15.11
C CYS A 313 -12.06 11.03 -14.64
N LEU A 314 -13.04 11.07 -15.52
CA LEU A 314 -14.42 10.67 -15.20
C LEU A 314 -14.51 9.17 -14.88
N CYS A 315 -13.85 8.31 -15.66
CA CYS A 315 -13.76 6.87 -15.34
C CYS A 315 -13.14 6.65 -13.95
N ALA A 316 -12.02 7.32 -13.66
CA ALA A 316 -11.35 7.24 -12.37
C ALA A 316 -12.24 7.71 -11.22
N LEU A 317 -12.98 8.82 -11.42
CA LEU A 317 -13.92 9.34 -10.43
C LEU A 317 -15.09 8.38 -10.20
N VAL A 318 -15.63 7.78 -11.26
CA VAL A 318 -16.70 6.76 -11.14
C VAL A 318 -16.22 5.58 -10.32
N PHE A 319 -15.01 5.05 -10.58
CA PHE A 319 -14.43 3.97 -9.77
C PHE A 319 -14.25 4.38 -8.31
N THR A 320 -13.74 5.58 -8.05
CA THR A 320 -13.59 6.09 -6.67
C THR A 320 -14.93 6.14 -5.94
N ILE A 321 -15.98 6.66 -6.60
CA ILE A 321 -17.34 6.73 -6.03
C ILE A 321 -17.91 5.34 -5.80
N GLU A 322 -17.66 4.39 -6.69
CA GLU A 322 -18.11 3.01 -6.51
C GLU A 322 -17.42 2.30 -5.35
N ILE A 323 -16.10 2.46 -5.24
CA ILE A 323 -15.34 1.94 -4.10
C ILE A 323 -15.92 2.49 -2.79
N ASP A 324 -16.27 3.79 -2.75
CA ASP A 324 -16.86 4.42 -1.56
C ASP A 324 -18.29 3.94 -1.26
N ARG A 325 -19.07 3.63 -2.28
CA ARG A 325 -20.49 3.23 -2.12
C ARG A 325 -20.72 1.75 -1.92
N LEU A 326 -19.87 0.88 -2.45
CA LEU A 326 -20.08 -0.55 -2.45
C LEU A 326 -19.27 -1.24 -1.34
N PRO A 327 -19.91 -1.75 -0.27
CA PRO A 327 -19.21 -2.38 0.85
C PRO A 327 -18.28 -3.53 0.43
N ARG A 328 -18.58 -4.22 -0.68
CA ARG A 328 -17.73 -5.29 -1.23
C ARG A 328 -16.38 -4.79 -1.77
N LEU A 329 -16.29 -3.50 -2.11
CA LEU A 329 -15.08 -2.86 -2.64
C LEU A 329 -14.31 -2.09 -1.55
N GLN A 330 -14.93 -1.92 -0.38
CA GLN A 330 -14.30 -1.24 0.75
C GLN A 330 -13.42 -2.22 1.54
N ARG A 331 -12.57 -1.65 2.38
CA ARG A 331 -11.85 -2.43 3.40
C ARG A 331 -12.84 -3.02 4.39
N GLU A 332 -12.51 -4.21 4.88
CA GLU A 332 -13.35 -4.89 5.87
C GLU A 332 -13.53 -4.05 7.13
N ASP A 333 -14.78 -3.92 7.57
CA ASP A 333 -15.14 -3.17 8.77
C ASP A 333 -14.87 -4.01 10.04
N LEU A 334 -13.59 -4.11 10.38
CA LEU A 334 -13.15 -4.86 11.56
C LEU A 334 -13.37 -4.08 12.86
N ARG A 335 -13.67 -2.78 12.78
CA ARG A 335 -14.15 -2.00 13.92
C ARG A 335 -15.53 -2.49 14.36
N ASN A 336 -16.48 -2.60 13.43
CA ASN A 336 -17.82 -3.15 13.71
C ASN A 336 -17.72 -4.58 14.24
N ALA A 337 -16.80 -5.41 13.70
CA ALA A 337 -16.55 -6.74 14.24
C ALA A 337 -16.09 -6.69 15.71
N ALA A 338 -15.15 -5.80 16.03
CA ALA A 338 -14.66 -5.63 17.40
C ALA A 338 -15.74 -5.10 18.35
N GLU A 339 -16.54 -4.13 17.93
CA GLU A 339 -17.67 -3.60 18.72
C GLU A 339 -18.68 -4.68 19.05
N ARG A 340 -18.99 -5.58 18.12
CA ARG A 340 -19.89 -6.73 18.33
C ARG A 340 -19.30 -7.83 19.20
N ILE A 341 -18.00 -8.06 19.12
CA ILE A 341 -17.28 -8.98 20.00
C ILE A 341 -17.32 -8.44 21.45
N GLY A 342 -17.10 -7.13 21.62
CA GLY A 342 -17.02 -6.46 22.91
C GLY A 342 -15.66 -6.58 23.57
N ALA A 343 -15.34 -5.59 24.41
CA ALA A 343 -14.04 -5.49 25.05
C ALA A 343 -13.91 -6.46 26.22
N HIS A 344 -12.68 -6.92 26.45
CA HIS A 344 -12.16 -7.66 27.60
C HIS A 344 -13.13 -8.72 28.20
N ARG A 345 -13.27 -9.86 27.52
CA ARG A 345 -14.16 -10.95 27.91
C ARG A 345 -13.34 -12.18 28.36
N PRO A 346 -13.12 -12.37 29.68
CA PRO A 346 -12.39 -13.52 30.20
C PRO A 346 -13.03 -14.85 29.78
N GLY A 347 -12.23 -15.83 29.40
CA GLY A 347 -12.71 -17.13 28.95
C GLY A 347 -13.30 -17.15 27.55
N VAL A 348 -13.05 -16.10 26.75
CA VAL A 348 -13.38 -16.04 25.33
C VAL A 348 -12.09 -16.12 24.48
N ALA A 349 -12.13 -16.96 23.44
CA ALA A 349 -11.11 -16.98 22.40
C ALA A 349 -11.72 -16.49 21.08
N ILE A 350 -11.03 -15.57 20.41
CA ILE A 350 -11.41 -15.11 19.08
C ILE A 350 -10.51 -15.82 18.08
N VAL A 351 -11.09 -16.50 17.13
CA VAL A 351 -10.39 -17.18 16.05
C VAL A 351 -10.66 -16.44 14.75
N THR A 352 -9.62 -16.02 14.07
CA THR A 352 -9.74 -15.21 12.87
C THR A 352 -8.67 -15.53 11.81
N ILE A 353 -8.83 -15.06 10.59
CA ILE A 353 -7.88 -15.25 9.51
C ILE A 353 -6.54 -14.59 9.89
N ARG A 354 -5.47 -15.32 9.64
CA ARG A 354 -4.12 -14.87 10.00
C ARG A 354 -3.75 -13.58 9.26
N TYR A 355 -3.17 -12.64 10.01
CA TYR A 355 -2.70 -11.30 9.57
C TYR A 355 -3.78 -10.35 9.07
N ALA A 356 -4.58 -10.70 8.07
CA ALA A 356 -5.54 -9.79 7.44
C ALA A 356 -6.54 -9.19 8.44
N THR A 357 -7.11 -10.04 9.32
CA THR A 357 -8.12 -9.62 10.29
C THR A 357 -7.60 -9.58 11.73
N SER A 358 -6.56 -10.35 12.06
CA SER A 358 -6.06 -10.41 13.42
C SER A 358 -5.45 -9.10 13.92
N GLN A 359 -4.70 -8.39 13.07
CA GLN A 359 -4.02 -7.16 13.49
C GLN A 359 -4.99 -6.00 13.80
N PRO A 360 -5.99 -5.71 12.95
CA PRO A 360 -7.00 -4.72 13.31
C PRO A 360 -7.81 -5.11 14.55
N LEU A 361 -8.17 -6.39 14.73
CA LEU A 361 -8.89 -6.84 15.93
C LEU A 361 -8.05 -6.69 17.19
N VAL A 362 -6.75 -6.96 17.14
CA VAL A 362 -5.82 -6.66 18.25
C VAL A 362 -5.89 -5.17 18.62
N TYR A 363 -5.86 -4.31 17.64
CA TYR A 363 -5.93 -2.87 17.86
C TYR A 363 -7.22 -2.41 18.52
N TYR A 364 -8.37 -2.86 18.01
CA TYR A 364 -9.67 -2.41 18.54
C TYR A 364 -10.06 -3.07 19.87
N LEU A 365 -9.67 -4.32 20.09
CA LEU A 365 -10.05 -5.10 21.25
C LEU A 365 -9.04 -5.01 22.40
N GLY A 366 -7.81 -4.56 22.14
CA GLY A 366 -6.73 -4.67 23.11
C GLY A 366 -6.43 -6.13 23.51
N ALA A 367 -6.69 -7.09 22.60
CA ALA A 367 -6.45 -8.50 22.82
C ALA A 367 -5.07 -8.92 22.32
N ASP A 368 -4.49 -9.98 22.87
CA ASP A 368 -3.20 -10.51 22.49
C ASP A 368 -3.33 -11.67 21.50
N VAL A 369 -2.40 -11.75 20.54
CA VAL A 369 -2.27 -12.91 19.66
C VAL A 369 -1.55 -14.04 20.43
N ILE A 370 -2.24 -15.13 20.65
CA ILE A 370 -1.69 -16.30 21.32
C ILE A 370 -0.95 -17.16 20.29
N LYS A 371 0.37 -17.13 20.34
CA LYS A 371 1.25 -17.87 19.41
C LYS A 371 1.59 -19.27 19.94
N GLN A 372 1.82 -19.39 21.23
CA GLN A 372 2.25 -20.62 21.93
C GLN A 372 1.68 -20.64 23.33
N GLY A 373 1.65 -21.82 23.95
CA GLY A 373 1.19 -22.00 25.32
C GLY A 373 -0.20 -22.62 25.44
N GLN A 374 -0.76 -22.59 26.63
CA GLN A 374 -2.09 -23.11 26.94
C GLN A 374 -3.07 -21.96 27.10
N LEU A 375 -4.23 -22.09 26.47
CA LEU A 375 -5.35 -21.17 26.70
C LEU A 375 -5.99 -21.46 28.07
N PRO A 376 -6.48 -20.41 28.74
CA PRO A 376 -7.35 -20.61 29.90
C PRO A 376 -8.58 -21.42 29.48
N PRO A 377 -9.28 -22.08 30.44
CA PRO A 377 -10.54 -22.76 30.11
C PRO A 377 -11.53 -21.78 29.47
N LEU A 378 -12.03 -22.12 28.28
CA LEU A 378 -12.89 -21.27 27.46
C LEU A 378 -14.36 -21.57 27.69
N ARG A 379 -15.16 -20.54 27.85
CA ARG A 379 -16.63 -20.61 27.82
C ARG A 379 -17.21 -20.28 26.48
N GLU A 380 -16.50 -19.47 25.70
CA GLU A 380 -16.98 -19.00 24.40
C GLU A 380 -15.85 -18.96 23.37
N ILE A 381 -16.17 -19.23 22.10
CA ILE A 381 -15.29 -19.13 20.95
C ILE A 381 -16.01 -18.31 19.91
N ASP A 382 -15.42 -17.17 19.55
CA ASP A 382 -15.89 -16.25 18.54
C ASP A 382 -15.10 -16.48 17.26
N LEU A 383 -15.74 -16.98 16.19
CA LEU A 383 -15.11 -17.17 14.88
C LEU A 383 -15.41 -15.97 14.00
N VAL A 384 -14.37 -15.23 13.60
CA VAL A 384 -14.45 -14.14 12.62
C VAL A 384 -13.84 -14.64 11.32
N GLY A 385 -14.69 -15.07 10.40
CA GLY A 385 -14.25 -15.71 9.18
C GLY A 385 -15.25 -15.59 8.02
N SER A 386 -14.95 -16.20 6.87
CA SER A 386 -15.85 -16.15 5.72
C SER A 386 -17.17 -16.86 6.01
N LYS A 387 -18.25 -16.27 5.47
CA LYS A 387 -19.66 -16.68 5.71
C LYS A 387 -19.95 -18.17 5.46
N LEU A 388 -19.20 -18.83 4.59
CA LEU A 388 -19.49 -20.20 4.11
C LEU A 388 -18.74 -21.29 4.90
N ALA A 389 -17.63 -20.97 5.57
CA ALA A 389 -16.74 -21.97 6.15
C ALA A 389 -17.00 -22.27 7.61
N ALA A 390 -17.46 -21.28 8.39
CA ALA A 390 -17.52 -21.37 9.84
C ALA A 390 -18.46 -22.48 10.36
N ASP A 391 -19.63 -22.70 9.77
CA ASP A 391 -20.64 -23.61 10.31
C ASP A 391 -20.33 -25.09 10.13
N ARG A 392 -19.86 -25.50 8.95
CA ARG A 392 -19.59 -26.91 8.65
C ARG A 392 -18.34 -27.42 9.35
N ASN A 393 -17.31 -26.63 9.37
CA ASN A 393 -16.01 -27.02 9.90
C ASN A 393 -15.96 -26.88 11.43
N ALA A 394 -16.63 -25.87 12.00
CA ALA A 394 -16.67 -25.67 13.44
C ALA A 394 -17.31 -26.88 14.16
N ARG A 395 -18.41 -27.46 13.64
CA ARG A 395 -19.04 -28.67 14.22
C ARG A 395 -18.15 -29.91 14.23
N ARG A 396 -17.17 -29.97 13.30
CA ARG A 396 -16.21 -31.09 13.19
C ARG A 396 -14.96 -30.89 14.03
N LEU A 397 -14.53 -29.63 14.16
CA LEU A 397 -13.24 -29.26 14.75
C LEU A 397 -13.35 -28.80 16.21
N LEU A 398 -14.48 -28.21 16.62
CA LEU A 398 -14.67 -27.78 18.01
C LEU A 398 -15.18 -28.92 18.86
N PRO A 399 -14.85 -28.95 20.20
CA PRO A 399 -15.42 -29.90 21.14
C PRO A 399 -16.95 -29.87 21.14
N ARG A 400 -17.60 -31.00 21.25
CA ARG A 400 -19.07 -31.17 21.17
C ARG A 400 -19.85 -30.31 22.19
N GLN A 401 -19.21 -29.88 23.25
CA GLN A 401 -19.80 -29.01 24.29
C GLN A 401 -20.06 -27.60 23.78
N PHE A 402 -19.31 -27.15 22.76
CA PHE A 402 -19.52 -25.84 22.15
C PHE A 402 -20.70 -25.89 21.19
N ARG A 403 -21.78 -25.21 21.54
CA ARG A 403 -22.97 -25.07 20.69
C ARG A 403 -23.01 -23.68 20.10
N ARG A 404 -23.37 -23.57 18.83
CA ARG A 404 -23.60 -22.29 18.18
C ARG A 404 -24.74 -21.55 18.84
N ILE A 405 -24.50 -20.32 19.28
CA ILE A 405 -25.49 -19.45 19.90
C ILE A 405 -25.93 -18.31 18.97
N GLY A 406 -25.14 -17.96 17.98
CA GLY A 406 -25.46 -16.92 17.01
C GLY A 406 -24.49 -16.85 15.85
N SER A 407 -24.92 -16.21 14.78
CA SER A 407 -24.08 -15.85 13.64
C SER A 407 -24.64 -14.58 13.02
N GLU A 408 -23.79 -13.59 12.85
CA GLU A 408 -24.17 -12.29 12.31
C GLU A 408 -23.11 -11.78 11.35
N PRO A 409 -23.48 -11.12 10.24
CA PRO A 409 -22.52 -10.48 9.36
C PRO A 409 -21.90 -9.27 10.07
N VAL A 410 -20.57 -9.14 9.99
CA VAL A 410 -19.83 -8.01 10.57
C VAL A 410 -19.20 -7.13 9.51
N SER A 411 -18.98 -7.70 8.32
CA SER A 411 -18.63 -6.97 7.11
C SER A 411 -19.16 -7.71 5.88
N TYR A 412 -18.86 -7.25 4.68
CA TYR A 412 -19.33 -7.91 3.46
C TYR A 412 -18.85 -9.36 3.35
N ASN A 413 -17.59 -9.63 3.67
CA ASN A 413 -16.97 -10.95 3.54
C ASN A 413 -16.91 -11.72 4.85
N PHE A 414 -17.06 -11.07 6.01
CA PHE A 414 -16.88 -11.69 7.30
C PHE A 414 -18.16 -11.79 8.11
N THR A 415 -18.24 -12.93 8.77
CA THR A 415 -19.33 -13.26 9.71
C THR A 415 -18.70 -13.58 11.06
N LEU A 416 -19.30 -13.04 12.13
CA LEU A 416 -19.02 -13.41 13.50
C LEU A 416 -19.95 -14.55 13.88
N THR A 417 -19.39 -15.72 14.12
CA THR A 417 -20.14 -16.89 14.59
C THR A 417 -19.68 -17.26 15.98
N ARG A 418 -20.62 -17.27 16.95
CA ARG A 418 -20.35 -17.52 18.35
C ARG A 418 -20.72 -18.93 18.77
N PHE A 419 -19.81 -19.57 19.47
CA PHE A 419 -20.01 -20.90 20.08
C PHE A 419 -19.79 -20.80 21.57
N ARG A 420 -20.73 -21.36 22.38
CA ARG A 420 -20.67 -21.33 23.84
C ARG A 420 -20.83 -22.72 24.42
N ALA A 421 -20.05 -22.99 25.44
CA ALA A 421 -20.16 -24.19 26.27
C ALA A 421 -20.85 -23.88 27.62
N PRO A 422 -21.60 -24.81 28.18
CA PRO A 422 -22.30 -24.62 29.48
C PRO A 422 -21.32 -24.44 30.65
N SER A 423 -20.14 -25.01 30.57
CA SER A 423 -19.05 -24.87 31.55
C SER A 423 -17.72 -24.60 30.83
N PRO A 424 -16.71 -23.97 31.47
CA PRO A 424 -15.42 -23.74 30.88
C PRO A 424 -14.76 -25.04 30.40
N GLN A 425 -14.28 -25.06 29.17
CA GLN A 425 -13.65 -26.20 28.50
C GLN A 425 -12.20 -25.93 28.18
N ARG A 426 -11.32 -26.90 28.32
CA ARG A 426 -9.94 -26.82 27.81
C ARG A 426 -9.94 -27.18 26.35
N VAL A 427 -9.46 -26.26 25.53
CA VAL A 427 -9.31 -26.42 24.06
C VAL A 427 -7.85 -26.23 23.69
N GLY A 428 -7.32 -27.17 22.92
CA GLY A 428 -5.93 -27.06 22.44
C GLY A 428 -5.75 -25.92 21.48
N LEU A 429 -4.71 -25.12 21.67
CA LEU A 429 -4.36 -24.01 20.78
C LEU A 429 -4.19 -24.46 19.32
N PRO A 430 -3.51 -25.59 18.98
CA PRO A 430 -3.39 -26.07 17.60
C PRO A 430 -4.75 -26.35 16.95
N GLN A 431 -5.74 -26.76 17.71
CA GLN A 431 -7.10 -27.00 17.23
C GLN A 431 -7.77 -25.70 16.78
N LEU A 432 -7.62 -24.62 17.55
CA LEU A 432 -8.15 -23.29 17.22
C LEU A 432 -7.33 -22.58 16.12
N GLN A 433 -6.07 -22.90 15.99
CA GLN A 433 -5.21 -22.35 14.92
C GLN A 433 -5.48 -22.98 13.54
N ASN A 434 -6.43 -23.90 13.43
CA ASN A 434 -6.80 -24.51 12.16
C ASN A 434 -7.57 -23.50 11.28
N GLY A 435 -6.99 -23.14 10.14
CA GLY A 435 -7.58 -22.16 9.22
C GLY A 435 -8.94 -22.54 8.65
N LEU A 436 -9.29 -23.84 8.65
CA LEU A 436 -10.61 -24.29 8.20
C LEU A 436 -11.76 -23.77 9.07
N LEU A 437 -11.48 -23.39 10.34
CA LEU A 437 -12.50 -22.79 11.22
C LEU A 437 -13.03 -21.46 10.71
N VAL A 438 -12.19 -20.69 10.02
CA VAL A 438 -12.50 -19.33 9.58
C VAL A 438 -12.53 -19.19 8.05
N GLY A 439 -12.35 -20.29 7.32
CA GLY A 439 -12.42 -20.30 5.86
C GLY A 439 -11.21 -19.68 5.17
N GLY A 440 -10.08 -19.57 5.85
CA GLY A 440 -8.86 -18.98 5.31
C GLY A 440 -7.62 -19.84 5.58
N GLY A 441 -6.92 -20.24 4.51
CA GLY A 441 -5.57 -20.78 4.52
C GLY A 441 -5.29 -21.98 5.45
N ARG A 442 -4.01 -22.26 5.70
CA ARG A 442 -3.57 -23.37 6.57
C ARG A 442 -3.68 -23.05 8.06
N HIS A 443 -3.57 -21.77 8.43
CA HIS A 443 -3.52 -21.36 9.83
C HIS A 443 -4.44 -20.18 10.14
N ALA A 444 -5.16 -20.26 11.28
CA ALA A 444 -5.89 -19.16 11.88
C ALA A 444 -5.06 -18.46 12.98
N SER A 445 -5.38 -17.21 13.29
CA SER A 445 -4.89 -16.52 14.48
C SER A 445 -5.90 -16.68 15.61
N VAL A 446 -5.38 -16.89 16.81
CA VAL A 446 -6.18 -16.96 18.03
C VAL A 446 -5.86 -15.75 18.88
N LEU A 447 -6.88 -14.98 19.22
CA LEU A 447 -6.78 -13.82 20.11
C LEU A 447 -7.48 -14.14 21.44
N SER A 448 -6.92 -13.65 22.51
CA SER A 448 -7.52 -13.72 23.84
C SER A 448 -6.98 -12.59 24.70
N TRP A 449 -7.64 -12.29 25.78
CA TRP A 449 -7.11 -11.37 26.78
C TRP A 449 -6.32 -12.13 27.82
N SER A 450 -5.11 -11.68 28.10
CA SER A 450 -4.32 -12.17 29.23
C SER A 450 -5.14 -11.97 30.51
N ALA A 451 -5.22 -13.00 31.37
CA ALA A 451 -5.79 -12.79 32.66
C ALA A 451 -5.03 -11.68 33.39
N PRO A 452 -5.70 -10.72 34.07
CA PRO A 452 -4.98 -9.68 34.80
C PRO A 452 -4.01 -10.38 35.75
N VAL A 453 -2.73 -10.02 35.64
CA VAL A 453 -1.73 -10.46 36.63
C VAL A 453 -2.21 -9.92 37.97
N ALA A 454 -2.52 -10.82 38.89
CA ALA A 454 -2.97 -10.46 40.23
C ALA A 454 -1.88 -9.63 40.91
N GLY A 455 -2.04 -8.28 40.90
CA GLY A 455 -1.07 -7.34 41.47
C GLY A 455 -1.06 -5.92 40.89
N GLU A 456 -1.61 -5.68 39.71
CA GLU A 456 -1.68 -4.32 39.16
C GLU A 456 -3.07 -3.72 39.34
N THR A 457 -3.32 -3.17 40.54
CA THR A 457 -4.45 -2.27 40.79
C THR A 457 -4.07 -0.88 40.23
N GLY A 458 -4.72 -0.51 39.15
CA GLY A 458 -5.13 0.87 38.86
C GLY A 458 -4.09 1.98 38.78
N SER A 459 -3.69 2.32 37.58
CA SER A 459 -3.59 3.72 37.16
C SER A 459 -4.05 3.80 35.69
N GLY A 460 -5.32 4.10 35.52
CA GLY A 460 -5.91 4.46 34.23
C GLY A 460 -5.39 5.83 33.79
N PRO A 461 -5.49 6.14 32.47
CA PRO A 461 -4.96 7.34 31.84
C PRO A 461 -5.67 8.60 32.26
#